data_16b1aeb947dc00f9ec7d96ad49e3c8ea
#
_entry.id   16b1aeb947dc00f9ec7d96ad49e3c8ea
#
_cell.length_a   1.000
_cell.length_b   1.000
_cell.length_c   1.000
_cell.angle_alpha   90.00
_cell.angle_beta   90.00
_cell.angle_gamma   90.00
#
_symmetry.space_group_name_H-M   'P 1'
#
loop_
_entity.id
_entity.type
_entity.pdbx_description
1 polymer ?
#
loop_
_entity_poly.entity_id
_entity_poly.type
_entity_poly.pdbx_seq_one_letter_code
_entity_poly.pdbx_strand_id
1 'polypeptide(L)'
;MPETLPTTSAIAARAVARHVRLSPQKVRLVVDLIRGRRAEDALLILRYTPKRAARHVEKLLRSAIANAERKAEDSSAPLDVDSLYVSGCFVNEGPRWKRLRPAPMGRAFRYVRRTSHIQVEVAEHHVAARERVAAAAAEAEAQKGVRGKLRQARKALVGKPARGKGKKKR
;
A
#
# COMPACT_ATOMS: atom_id res chain seq x y z
N MET A 1 5.40 -23.19 -12.83
CA MET A 1 4.54 -23.08 -11.64
C MET A 1 4.52 -21.62 -11.25
N PRO A 2 3.37 -20.90 -11.29
CA PRO A 2 3.31 -19.55 -10.77
C PRO A 2 3.44 -19.63 -9.26
N GLU A 3 4.49 -19.03 -8.70
CA GLU A 3 4.65 -18.85 -7.25
C GLU A 3 3.42 -18.10 -6.72
N THR A 4 2.65 -18.78 -5.90
CA THR A 4 1.58 -18.17 -5.11
C THR A 4 2.23 -17.21 -4.13
N LEU A 5 2.18 -15.91 -4.44
CA LEU A 5 2.65 -14.86 -3.54
C LEU A 5 1.93 -14.99 -2.18
N PRO A 6 2.66 -15.04 -1.07
CA PRO A 6 2.07 -15.22 0.25
C PRO A 6 1.15 -14.05 0.59
N THR A 7 -0.08 -14.38 0.94
CA THR A 7 -1.23 -13.47 1.12
C THR A 7 -1.23 -12.71 2.45
N THR A 8 -0.11 -12.52 3.11
CA THR A 8 -0.09 -11.81 4.41
C THR A 8 0.81 -10.59 4.36
N SER A 9 0.34 -9.52 3.73
CA SER A 9 0.96 -8.21 3.79
C SER A 9 0.41 -7.43 5.00
N ALA A 10 1.31 -6.82 5.78
CA ALA A 10 0.94 -6.04 6.97
C ALA A 10 0.01 -4.87 6.63
N ILE A 11 0.20 -4.23 5.48
CA ILE A 11 -0.66 -3.16 4.98
C ILE A 11 -1.06 -3.47 3.54
N ALA A 12 -2.36 -3.67 3.33
CA ALA A 12 -2.94 -3.82 1.99
C ALA A 12 -4.01 -2.74 1.76
N ALA A 13 -3.92 -2.02 0.66
CA ALA A 13 -4.90 -1.03 0.26
C ALA A 13 -5.39 -1.27 -1.16
N ARG A 14 -6.60 -0.83 -1.44
CA ARG A 14 -7.20 -0.98 -2.75
C ARG A 14 -7.85 0.32 -3.21
N ALA A 15 -7.87 0.53 -4.52
CA ALA A 15 -8.67 1.55 -5.17
C ALA A 15 -9.50 0.93 -6.29
N VAL A 16 -10.70 1.45 -6.49
CA VAL A 16 -11.66 0.95 -7.49
C VAL A 16 -12.21 2.11 -8.31
N ALA A 17 -12.04 2.05 -9.63
CA ALA A 17 -12.68 2.95 -10.58
C ALA A 17 -13.82 2.22 -11.29
N ARG A 18 -15.06 2.69 -11.10
CA ARG A 18 -16.26 2.12 -11.71
C ARG A 18 -16.69 2.89 -12.95
N HIS A 19 -17.35 2.20 -13.88
CA HIS A 19 -17.96 2.79 -15.09
C HIS A 19 -17.01 3.55 -16.00
N VAL A 20 -15.74 3.14 -16.06
CA VAL A 20 -14.76 3.74 -16.96
C VAL A 20 -15.15 3.46 -18.42
N ARG A 21 -15.26 4.49 -19.27
CA ARG A 21 -15.70 4.38 -20.67
C ARG A 21 -14.59 3.84 -21.58
N LEU A 22 -14.06 2.67 -21.22
CA LEU A 22 -13.03 1.94 -21.98
C LEU A 22 -13.42 0.47 -22.10
N SER A 23 -12.99 -0.17 -23.18
CA SER A 23 -13.20 -1.61 -23.34
C SER A 23 -12.31 -2.40 -22.37
N PRO A 24 -12.84 -3.40 -21.64
CA PRO A 24 -12.08 -4.21 -20.69
C PRO A 24 -10.82 -4.83 -21.29
N GLN A 25 -10.90 -5.37 -22.51
CA GLN A 25 -9.76 -5.97 -23.20
C GLN A 25 -8.60 -4.98 -23.39
N LYS A 26 -8.90 -3.71 -23.74
CA LYS A 26 -7.87 -2.67 -23.90
C LYS A 26 -7.24 -2.27 -22.57
N VAL A 27 -7.99 -2.32 -21.48
CA VAL A 27 -7.51 -2.02 -20.14
C VAL A 27 -6.64 -3.16 -19.61
N ARG A 28 -7.04 -4.43 -19.83
CA ARG A 28 -6.26 -5.61 -19.42
C ARG A 28 -4.84 -5.58 -19.95
N LEU A 29 -4.65 -5.19 -21.21
CA LEU A 29 -3.31 -5.06 -21.81
C LEU A 29 -2.39 -4.08 -21.06
N VAL A 30 -2.94 -3.07 -20.40
CA VAL A 30 -2.16 -2.11 -19.61
C VAL A 30 -1.95 -2.61 -18.19
N VAL A 31 -2.97 -3.19 -17.61
CA VAL A 31 -2.94 -3.75 -16.24
C VAL A 31 -1.94 -4.90 -16.13
N ASP A 32 -1.82 -5.73 -17.16
CA ASP A 32 -0.88 -6.86 -17.17
C ASP A 32 0.61 -6.40 -17.17
N LEU A 33 0.91 -5.17 -17.61
CA LEU A 33 2.26 -4.60 -17.57
C LEU A 33 2.73 -4.23 -16.15
N ILE A 34 1.79 -3.92 -15.25
CA ILE A 34 2.08 -3.42 -13.90
C ILE A 34 1.89 -4.47 -12.81
N ARG A 35 1.33 -5.62 -13.14
CA ARG A 35 1.07 -6.67 -12.16
C ARG A 35 2.37 -7.20 -11.56
N GLY A 36 2.46 -7.25 -10.22
CA GLY A 36 3.62 -7.73 -9.48
C GLY A 36 4.84 -6.79 -9.50
N ARG A 37 4.70 -5.57 -10.07
CA ARG A 37 5.78 -4.56 -10.08
C ARG A 37 5.74 -3.71 -8.80
N ARG A 38 6.87 -3.09 -8.47
CA ARG A 38 6.91 -2.04 -7.44
C ARG A 38 6.01 -0.88 -7.84
N ALA A 39 5.44 -0.18 -6.87
CA ALA A 39 4.50 0.90 -7.13
C ALA A 39 5.13 2.03 -7.95
N GLU A 40 6.39 2.40 -7.68
CA GLU A 40 7.14 3.38 -8.44
C GLU A 40 7.38 2.96 -9.89
N ASP A 41 7.89 1.74 -10.11
CA ASP A 41 8.13 1.19 -11.44
C ASP A 41 6.84 1.13 -12.25
N ALA A 42 5.73 0.74 -11.61
CA ALA A 42 4.41 0.70 -12.22
C ALA A 42 3.95 2.10 -12.66
N LEU A 43 4.18 3.15 -11.86
CA LEU A 43 3.90 4.53 -12.22
C LEU A 43 4.73 4.99 -13.42
N LEU A 44 6.03 4.67 -13.45
CA LEU A 44 6.90 4.98 -14.59
C LEU A 44 6.44 4.28 -15.87
N ILE A 45 6.14 2.98 -15.81
CA ILE A 45 5.62 2.21 -16.94
C ILE A 45 4.33 2.83 -17.49
N LEU A 46 3.39 3.21 -16.60
CA LEU A 46 2.12 3.80 -16.99
C LEU A 46 2.30 5.18 -17.63
N ARG A 47 3.23 5.99 -17.13
CA ARG A 47 3.52 7.33 -17.67
C ARG A 47 4.05 7.28 -19.10
N TYR A 48 4.90 6.30 -19.43
CA TYR A 48 5.49 6.14 -20.78
C TYR A 48 4.63 5.29 -21.71
N THR A 49 3.56 4.66 -21.22
CA THR A 49 2.67 3.84 -22.05
C THR A 49 1.74 4.72 -22.89
N PRO A 50 1.79 4.70 -24.24
CA PRO A 50 1.01 5.60 -25.11
C PRO A 50 -0.48 5.22 -25.20
N LYS A 51 -0.97 4.28 -24.40
CA LYS A 51 -2.37 3.83 -24.42
C LYS A 51 -3.24 4.73 -23.54
N ARG A 52 -4.42 5.14 -24.05
CA ARG A 52 -5.39 5.97 -23.29
C ARG A 52 -5.77 5.37 -21.96
N ALA A 53 -5.77 4.04 -21.84
CA ALA A 53 -6.08 3.33 -20.58
C ALA A 53 -5.06 3.62 -19.48
N ALA A 54 -3.80 3.87 -19.82
CA ALA A 54 -2.71 4.09 -18.87
C ALA A 54 -3.01 5.27 -17.93
N ARG A 55 -3.54 6.39 -18.44
CA ARG A 55 -3.89 7.56 -17.62
C ARG A 55 -4.95 7.26 -16.55
N HIS A 56 -5.91 6.37 -16.85
CA HIS A 56 -6.94 5.98 -15.88
C HIS A 56 -6.37 5.04 -14.82
N VAL A 57 -5.52 4.10 -15.23
CA VAL A 57 -4.86 3.16 -14.33
C VAL A 57 -3.84 3.89 -13.44
N GLU A 58 -3.09 4.85 -13.97
CA GLU A 58 -2.15 5.69 -13.21
C GLU A 58 -2.86 6.46 -12.09
N LYS A 59 -3.98 7.14 -12.41
CA LYS A 59 -4.78 7.82 -11.38
C LYS A 59 -5.25 6.87 -10.29
N LEU A 60 -5.66 5.67 -10.68
CA LEU A 60 -6.16 4.67 -9.76
C LEU A 60 -5.04 4.13 -8.86
N LEU A 61 -3.85 3.89 -9.43
CA LEU A 61 -2.68 3.45 -8.67
C LEU A 61 -2.25 4.50 -7.65
N ARG A 62 -2.20 5.79 -8.02
CA ARG A 62 -1.92 6.88 -7.07
C ARG A 62 -2.94 6.93 -5.93
N SER A 63 -4.22 6.70 -6.24
CA SER A 63 -5.26 6.62 -5.21
C SER A 63 -5.08 5.41 -4.30
N ALA A 64 -4.59 4.27 -4.81
CA ALA A 64 -4.31 3.09 -4.00
C ALA A 64 -3.13 3.33 -3.05
N ILE A 65 -2.08 4.02 -3.51
CA ILE A 65 -0.92 4.41 -2.69
C ILE A 65 -1.37 5.35 -1.56
N ALA A 66 -2.10 6.42 -1.88
CA ALA A 66 -2.62 7.35 -0.87
C ALA A 66 -3.57 6.66 0.14
N ASN A 67 -4.33 5.64 -0.29
CA ASN A 67 -5.13 4.84 0.63
C ASN A 67 -4.28 3.94 1.54
N ALA A 68 -3.10 3.49 1.07
CA ALA A 68 -2.15 2.74 1.89
C ALA A 68 -1.52 3.64 2.95
N GLU A 69 -1.08 4.83 2.57
CA GLU A 69 -0.53 5.85 3.48
C GLU A 69 -1.54 6.21 4.58
N ARG A 70 -2.79 6.53 4.21
CA ARG A 70 -3.84 6.82 5.19
C ARG A 70 -4.11 5.66 6.14
N LYS A 71 -4.13 4.43 5.64
CA LYS A 71 -4.29 3.25 6.50
C LYS A 71 -3.12 3.07 7.48
N ALA A 72 -1.90 3.38 7.04
CA ALA A 72 -0.73 3.35 7.89
C ALA A 72 -0.81 4.41 9.01
N GLU A 73 -1.23 5.63 8.67
CA GLU A 73 -1.48 6.71 9.63
C GLU A 73 -2.55 6.30 10.66
N ASP A 74 -3.70 5.78 10.20
CA ASP A 74 -4.81 5.35 11.06
C ASP A 74 -4.40 4.22 12.02
N SER A 75 -3.53 3.31 11.58
CA SER A 75 -3.02 2.19 12.37
C SER A 75 -1.73 2.52 13.13
N SER A 76 -1.18 3.74 12.99
CA SER A 76 0.12 4.16 13.54
C SER A 76 1.25 3.17 13.19
N ALA A 77 1.14 2.49 12.06
CA ALA A 77 2.12 1.52 11.58
C ALA A 77 3.13 2.21 10.64
N PRO A 78 4.42 1.96 10.79
CA PRO A 78 5.42 2.51 9.87
C PRO A 78 5.22 1.89 8.48
N LEU A 79 4.90 2.71 7.48
CA LEU A 79 4.80 2.32 6.08
C LEU A 79 5.93 2.95 5.28
N ASP A 80 6.58 2.13 4.46
CA ASP A 80 7.53 2.61 3.46
C ASP A 80 6.88 2.53 2.08
N VAL A 81 6.66 3.70 1.52
CA VAL A 81 6.01 3.84 0.21
C VAL A 81 6.83 3.16 -0.89
N ASP A 82 8.16 3.17 -0.77
CA ASP A 82 9.08 2.58 -1.76
C ASP A 82 9.03 1.05 -1.76
N SER A 83 8.60 0.44 -0.64
CA SER A 83 8.42 -1.00 -0.51
C SER A 83 7.08 -1.52 -1.03
N LEU A 84 6.17 -0.60 -1.42
CA LEU A 84 4.86 -0.98 -1.95
C LEU A 84 4.98 -1.65 -3.32
N TYR A 85 4.22 -2.71 -3.51
CA TYR A 85 4.09 -3.39 -4.81
C TYR A 85 2.62 -3.61 -5.18
N VAL A 86 2.36 -3.80 -6.45
CA VAL A 86 1.04 -4.10 -6.98
C VAL A 86 0.74 -5.58 -6.78
N SER A 87 -0.02 -5.90 -5.73
CA SER A 87 -0.37 -7.28 -5.37
C SER A 87 -1.42 -7.86 -6.30
N GLY A 88 -2.40 -7.05 -6.71
CA GLY A 88 -3.48 -7.49 -7.58
C GLY A 88 -4.01 -6.38 -8.48
N CYS A 89 -4.35 -6.75 -9.70
CA CYS A 89 -5.04 -5.87 -10.63
C CYS A 89 -6.14 -6.65 -11.37
N PHE A 90 -7.37 -6.15 -11.30
CA PHE A 90 -8.54 -6.79 -11.88
C PHE A 90 -9.29 -5.82 -12.78
N VAL A 91 -9.77 -6.33 -13.92
CA VAL A 91 -10.58 -5.56 -14.86
C VAL A 91 -11.85 -6.35 -15.18
N ASN A 92 -12.96 -5.88 -14.66
CA ASN A 92 -14.28 -6.46 -14.85
C ASN A 92 -15.05 -5.70 -15.93
N GLU A 93 -15.99 -6.39 -16.58
CA GLU A 93 -16.88 -5.76 -17.55
C GLU A 93 -17.96 -4.95 -16.83
N GLY A 94 -18.18 -3.73 -17.31
CA GLY A 94 -19.28 -2.89 -16.89
C GLY A 94 -20.46 -2.92 -17.87
N PRO A 95 -21.49 -2.08 -17.65
CA PRO A 95 -22.65 -1.98 -18.50
C PRO A 95 -22.28 -1.77 -19.98
N ARG A 96 -23.04 -2.40 -20.84
CA ARG A 96 -22.87 -2.34 -22.30
C ARG A 96 -23.95 -1.46 -22.89
N TRP A 97 -23.57 -0.38 -23.60
CA TRP A 97 -24.48 0.56 -24.20
C TRP A 97 -24.65 0.24 -25.68
N LYS A 98 -25.87 -0.14 -26.09
CA LYS A 98 -26.21 -0.35 -27.50
C LYS A 98 -26.34 0.99 -28.20
N ARG A 99 -25.74 1.13 -29.38
CA ARG A 99 -25.75 2.33 -30.22
C ARG A 99 -25.97 1.93 -31.68
N LEU A 100 -26.48 2.83 -32.47
CA LEU A 100 -26.67 2.68 -33.90
C LEU A 100 -25.66 3.56 -34.64
N ARG A 101 -25.14 3.05 -35.75
CA ARG A 101 -24.32 3.78 -36.69
C ARG A 101 -25.06 3.75 -38.03
N PRO A 102 -25.32 4.90 -38.65
CA PRO A 102 -25.92 4.95 -39.99
C PRO A 102 -25.00 4.30 -41.01
N ALA A 103 -25.60 3.67 -41.99
CA ALA A 103 -24.92 3.00 -43.09
C ALA A 103 -25.60 3.36 -44.42
N PRO A 104 -24.92 3.15 -45.56
CA PRO A 104 -25.48 3.40 -46.87
C PRO A 104 -26.83 2.67 -47.11
N MET A 105 -27.63 3.18 -48.02
CA MET A 105 -28.93 2.62 -48.43
C MET A 105 -29.94 2.49 -47.27
N GLY A 106 -29.96 3.47 -46.34
CA GLY A 106 -30.93 3.49 -45.23
C GLY A 106 -30.71 2.41 -44.17
N ARG A 107 -29.59 1.68 -44.22
CA ARG A 107 -29.25 0.64 -43.23
C ARG A 107 -28.72 1.26 -41.94
N ALA A 108 -28.84 0.52 -40.84
CA ALA A 108 -28.25 0.91 -39.55
C ALA A 108 -27.50 -0.29 -38.94
N PHE A 109 -26.25 -0.06 -38.57
CA PHE A 109 -25.46 -1.08 -37.88
C PHE A 109 -25.51 -0.86 -36.39
N ARG A 110 -25.77 -1.94 -35.62
CA ARG A 110 -25.71 -1.93 -34.18
C ARG A 110 -24.27 -2.09 -33.72
N TYR A 111 -23.81 -1.23 -32.81
CA TYR A 111 -22.54 -1.41 -32.12
C TYR A 111 -22.69 -1.26 -30.61
N VAL A 112 -21.77 -1.81 -29.86
CA VAL A 112 -21.79 -1.82 -28.40
C VAL A 112 -20.65 -0.96 -27.86
N ARG A 113 -20.99 0.06 -27.07
CA ARG A 113 -20.02 0.80 -26.29
C ARG A 113 -19.86 0.15 -24.93
N ARG A 114 -18.67 -0.42 -24.69
CA ARG A 114 -18.35 -1.15 -23.47
C ARG A 114 -17.77 -0.21 -22.44
N THR A 115 -18.07 -0.48 -21.16
CA THR A 115 -17.43 0.13 -20.00
C THR A 115 -16.70 -0.95 -19.19
N SER A 116 -15.83 -0.53 -18.30
CA SER A 116 -15.07 -1.43 -17.43
C SER A 116 -15.03 -0.91 -16.00
N HIS A 117 -14.85 -1.83 -15.07
CA HIS A 117 -14.50 -1.55 -13.68
C HIS A 117 -13.06 -1.99 -13.48
N ILE A 118 -12.25 -1.11 -12.92
CA ILE A 118 -10.82 -1.36 -12.70
C ILE A 118 -10.58 -1.36 -11.20
N GLN A 119 -9.90 -2.36 -10.70
CA GLN A 119 -9.50 -2.48 -9.31
C GLN A 119 -7.98 -2.69 -9.27
N VAL A 120 -7.30 -1.93 -8.44
CA VAL A 120 -5.87 -2.05 -8.18
C VAL A 120 -5.68 -2.23 -6.69
N GLU A 121 -4.89 -3.22 -6.33
CA GLU A 121 -4.52 -3.55 -4.96
C GLU A 121 -3.02 -3.39 -4.82
N VAL A 122 -2.60 -2.67 -3.78
CA VAL A 122 -1.21 -2.50 -3.40
C VAL A 122 -0.98 -3.10 -2.02
N ALA A 123 0.19 -3.65 -1.83
CA ALA A 123 0.57 -4.26 -0.58
C ALA A 123 2.05 -4.00 -0.30
N GLU A 124 2.43 -3.98 0.95
CA GLU A 124 3.84 -3.89 1.36
C GLU A 124 4.52 -5.25 1.19
N HIS A 125 5.77 -5.25 0.75
CA HIS A 125 6.53 -6.48 0.56
C HIS A 125 6.81 -7.15 1.92
N HIS A 126 6.41 -8.41 2.06
CA HIS A 126 6.41 -9.15 3.32
C HIS A 126 7.80 -9.23 4.01
N VAL A 127 8.89 -9.22 3.25
CA VAL A 127 10.27 -9.28 3.79
C VAL A 127 10.60 -7.94 4.45
N ALA A 128 10.35 -6.82 3.78
CA ALA A 128 10.58 -5.49 4.32
C ALA A 128 9.73 -5.20 5.57
N ALA A 129 8.47 -5.64 5.56
CA ALA A 129 7.58 -5.50 6.71
C ALA A 129 8.08 -6.27 7.94
N ARG A 130 8.57 -7.49 7.77
CA ARG A 130 9.14 -8.30 8.88
C ARG A 130 10.42 -7.69 9.44
N GLU A 131 11.33 -7.24 8.59
CA GLU A 131 12.57 -6.60 9.01
C GLU A 131 12.33 -5.34 9.82
N ARG A 132 11.34 -4.53 9.44
CA ARG A 132 10.96 -3.31 10.19
C ARG A 132 10.31 -3.60 11.51
N VAL A 133 9.39 -4.54 11.55
CA VAL A 133 8.77 -4.97 12.81
C VAL A 133 9.83 -5.51 13.76
N ALA A 134 10.80 -6.28 13.25
CA ALA A 134 11.92 -6.78 14.04
C ALA A 134 12.84 -5.64 14.51
N ALA A 135 13.16 -4.69 13.64
CA ALA A 135 13.98 -3.51 13.99
C ALA A 135 13.28 -2.63 15.02
N ALA A 136 11.99 -2.32 14.84
CA ALA A 136 11.21 -1.54 15.80
C ALA A 136 11.06 -2.24 17.15
N ALA A 137 10.93 -3.57 17.16
CA ALA A 137 10.91 -4.35 18.40
C ALA A 137 12.27 -4.31 19.12
N ALA A 138 13.38 -4.42 18.38
CA ALA A 138 14.74 -4.31 18.94
C ALA A 138 15.01 -2.92 19.53
N GLU A 139 14.58 -1.86 18.86
CA GLU A 139 14.70 -0.47 19.37
C GLU A 139 13.85 -0.26 20.64
N ALA A 140 12.63 -0.80 20.67
CA ALA A 140 11.77 -0.72 21.85
C ALA A 140 12.37 -1.47 23.04
N GLU A 141 13.02 -2.61 22.83
CA GLU A 141 13.73 -3.33 23.88
C GLU A 141 14.97 -2.59 24.37
N ALA A 142 15.74 -2.02 23.45
CA ALA A 142 16.90 -1.18 23.79
C ALA A 142 16.49 0.03 24.66
N GLN A 143 15.42 0.70 24.31
CA GLN A 143 14.87 1.82 25.09
C GLN A 143 14.39 1.39 26.48
N LYS A 144 13.75 0.22 26.63
CA LYS A 144 13.36 -0.35 27.92
C LYS A 144 14.60 -0.66 28.78
N GLY A 145 15.65 -1.20 28.17
CA GLY A 145 16.93 -1.46 28.85
C GLY A 145 17.60 -0.20 29.39
N VAL A 146 17.64 0.87 28.61
CA VAL A 146 18.18 2.18 29.02
C VAL A 146 17.36 2.79 30.15
N ARG A 147 16.03 2.80 30.02
CA ARG A 147 15.11 3.28 31.08
C ARG A 147 15.27 2.48 32.39
N GLY A 148 15.45 1.17 32.29
CA GLY A 148 15.72 0.29 33.44
C GLY A 148 17.00 0.67 34.16
N LYS A 149 18.11 0.84 33.45
CA LYS A 149 19.42 1.26 33.99
C LYS A 149 19.36 2.65 34.64
N LEU A 150 18.64 3.62 34.01
CA LEU A 150 18.46 4.97 34.57
C LEU A 150 17.66 4.94 35.87
N ARG A 151 16.63 4.08 35.95
CA ARG A 151 15.81 3.91 37.15
C ARG A 151 16.60 3.27 38.29
N GLN A 152 17.46 2.32 38.01
CA GLN A 152 18.37 1.71 38.98
C GLN A 152 19.43 2.70 39.48
N ALA A 153 20.05 3.46 38.58
CA ALA A 153 20.99 4.52 38.93
C ALA A 153 20.37 5.60 39.84
N ARG A 154 19.14 6.02 39.51
CA ARG A 154 18.40 6.99 40.34
C ARG A 154 18.03 6.44 41.72
N LYS A 155 17.70 5.14 41.82
CA LYS A 155 17.43 4.47 43.12
C LYS A 155 18.70 4.32 43.98
N ALA A 156 19.86 4.10 43.34
CA ALA A 156 21.14 4.03 44.02
C ALA A 156 21.62 5.38 44.57
N LEU A 157 21.29 6.46 43.87
CA LEU A 157 21.62 7.84 44.31
C LEU A 157 20.74 8.31 45.46
N VAL A 158 19.46 7.93 45.50
CA VAL A 158 18.50 8.31 46.54
C VAL A 158 18.65 7.42 47.81
N GLY A 159 19.29 6.25 47.68
CA GLY A 159 19.31 5.20 48.73
C GLY A 159 20.48 5.29 49.76
N LYS A 160 21.22 6.39 49.89
CA LYS A 160 22.20 6.59 50.99
C LYS A 160 21.58 7.41 52.12
N PRO A 161 21.04 6.75 53.19
CA PRO A 161 20.70 7.50 54.39
C PRO A 161 22.00 7.97 55.05
N ALA A 162 22.07 9.27 55.34
CA ALA A 162 23.18 9.86 56.12
C ALA A 162 23.27 9.19 57.48
N ARG A 163 24.35 8.43 57.68
CA ARG A 163 24.67 7.79 58.96
C ARG A 163 24.99 8.87 59.99
N GLY A 164 23.97 9.26 60.78
CA GLY A 164 24.10 10.21 61.87
C GLY A 164 25.12 9.73 62.89
N LYS A 165 26.17 10.48 63.12
CA LYS A 165 27.14 10.33 64.18
C LYS A 165 26.40 10.50 65.55
N GLY A 166 26.16 9.45 66.25
CA GLY A 166 25.71 9.49 67.63
C GLY A 166 26.77 10.08 68.52
N LYS A 167 26.48 11.26 69.06
CA LYS A 167 27.27 11.90 70.10
C LYS A 167 26.93 11.24 71.45
N LYS A 168 27.90 10.48 71.97
CA LYS A 168 27.90 10.00 73.37
C LYS A 168 28.22 11.19 74.27
N LYS A 169 27.33 11.55 75.19
CA LYS A 169 27.63 12.36 76.40
C LYS A 169 27.14 11.61 77.63
N ARG A 170 28.07 11.61 78.57
CA ARG A 170 28.08 11.24 79.96
C ARG A 170 26.75 11.35 80.68
#